data_4ffdef594bec32721ad921f32c811f4f
#
_entry.id   4ffdef594bec32721ad921f32c811f4f
#
_cell.length_a   1.000
_cell.length_b   1.000
_cell.length_c   1.000
_cell.angle_alpha   90.00
_cell.angle_beta   90.00
_cell.angle_gamma   90.00
#
_symmetry.space_group_name_H-M   'P 1'
#
loop_
_entity.id
_entity.type
_entity.pdbx_description
1 polymer ?
#
loop_
_entity_poly.entity_id
_entity_poly.type
_entity_poly.pdbx_seq_one_letter_code
_entity_poly.pdbx_strand_id
1 'polypeptide(L)'
;IINVYKGLLGERMLRRLRYDLFMRVLRFPLPHFRRTSAGETIPMITSEVEPLGGYVAEAIATPAYQGGTLLTILAFLFIQDPLMGLAAVSLYPIQIYLIPKLQRKVNNLGKTRVRLMRKVSDRIGETIGGIQEIRSNDTAAYELADFSDRMNGVFKVRYEIYIRKFFIKFLNNFISQLGPFFFFAIGGWLVIRGELSVGALVAVLSAYKELYAPWKELLA
;
A
#
# COMPACT_ATOMS: atom_id res chain seq x y z
N ILE A 1 -23.17 -3.38 -6.98
CA ILE A 1 -23.58 -4.41 -6.00
C ILE A 1 -22.40 -4.82 -5.12
N ILE A 2 -21.27 -5.26 -5.65
CA ILE A 2 -20.07 -5.72 -4.90
C ILE A 2 -19.55 -4.66 -3.94
N ASN A 3 -19.43 -3.41 -4.38
CA ASN A 3 -18.95 -2.30 -3.55
C ASN A 3 -19.89 -1.99 -2.36
N VAL A 4 -21.19 -2.19 -2.53
CA VAL A 4 -22.16 -2.02 -1.44
C VAL A 4 -22.00 -3.12 -0.39
N TYR A 5 -21.89 -4.38 -0.82
CA TYR A 5 -21.65 -5.49 0.10
C TYR A 5 -20.30 -5.38 0.83
N LYS A 6 -19.26 -4.94 0.13
CA LYS A 6 -17.95 -4.63 0.70
C LYS A 6 -18.06 -3.58 1.81
N GLY A 7 -18.75 -2.46 1.54
CA GLY A 7 -19.01 -1.42 2.54
C GLY A 7 -19.79 -1.94 3.73
N LEU A 8 -20.88 -2.67 3.50
CA LEU A 8 -21.69 -3.27 4.57
C LEU A 8 -20.89 -4.26 5.44
N LEU A 9 -20.01 -5.05 4.84
CA LEU A 9 -19.14 -5.96 5.58
C LEU A 9 -18.19 -5.19 6.50
N GLY A 10 -17.53 -4.15 5.96
CA GLY A 10 -16.64 -3.27 6.73
C GLY A 10 -17.35 -2.63 7.90
N GLU A 11 -18.53 -2.05 7.69
CA GLU A 11 -19.33 -1.42 8.74
C GLU A 11 -19.80 -2.41 9.82
N ARG A 12 -20.23 -3.61 9.43
CA ARG A 12 -20.61 -4.66 10.40
C ARG A 12 -19.44 -5.07 11.29
N MET A 13 -18.25 -5.25 10.68
CA MET A 13 -17.05 -5.60 11.42
C MET A 13 -16.56 -4.46 12.31
N LEU A 14 -16.62 -3.22 11.82
CA LEU A 14 -16.28 -2.03 12.59
C LEU A 14 -17.19 -1.85 13.81
N ARG A 15 -18.50 -2.03 13.62
CA ARG A 15 -19.47 -1.99 14.72
C ARG A 15 -19.17 -3.04 15.79
N ARG A 16 -18.84 -4.27 15.38
CA ARG A 16 -18.46 -5.34 16.31
C ARG A 16 -17.15 -5.01 17.04
N LEU A 17 -16.15 -4.52 16.33
CA LEU A 17 -14.87 -4.12 16.91
C LEU A 17 -15.04 -2.99 17.93
N ARG A 18 -15.82 -1.95 17.61
CA ARG A 18 -16.14 -0.86 18.55
C ARG A 18 -16.83 -1.39 19.80
N TYR A 19 -17.78 -2.30 19.66
CA TYR A 19 -18.45 -2.94 20.78
C TYR A 19 -17.48 -3.74 21.66
N ASP A 20 -16.64 -4.55 21.07
CA ASP A 20 -15.65 -5.37 21.78
C ASP A 20 -14.61 -4.49 22.50
N LEU A 21 -14.14 -3.41 21.86
CA LEU A 21 -13.24 -2.44 22.47
C LEU A 21 -13.91 -1.74 23.67
N PHE A 22 -15.13 -1.26 23.52
CA PHE A 22 -15.87 -0.62 24.60
C PHE A 22 -16.08 -1.57 25.78
N MET A 23 -16.47 -2.82 25.51
CA MET A 23 -16.57 -3.86 26.53
C MET A 23 -15.25 -4.09 27.29
N ARG A 24 -14.12 -4.07 26.58
CA ARG A 24 -12.80 -4.23 27.22
C ARG A 24 -12.47 -3.02 28.08
N VAL A 25 -12.74 -1.82 27.61
CA VAL A 25 -12.52 -0.58 28.38
C VAL A 25 -13.31 -0.62 29.68
N LEU A 26 -14.57 -1.05 29.66
CA LEU A 26 -15.39 -1.18 30.86
C LEU A 26 -14.83 -2.19 31.88
N ARG A 27 -14.00 -3.12 31.46
CA ARG A 27 -13.36 -4.13 32.33
C ARG A 27 -11.98 -3.70 32.86
N PHE A 28 -11.47 -2.53 32.44
CA PHE A 28 -10.18 -2.07 32.94
C PHE A 28 -10.27 -1.69 34.43
N PRO A 29 -9.21 -1.96 35.19
CA PRO A 29 -9.14 -1.60 36.59
C PRO A 29 -9.11 -0.08 36.79
N LEU A 30 -9.72 0.41 37.85
CA LEU A 30 -9.82 1.85 38.19
C LEU A 30 -8.47 2.62 38.10
N PRO A 31 -7.33 2.06 38.51
CA PRO A 31 -6.05 2.74 38.37
C PRO A 31 -5.66 3.08 36.91
N HIS A 32 -6.19 2.34 35.92
CA HIS A 32 -5.94 2.64 34.50
C HIS A 32 -6.53 4.00 34.11
N PHE A 33 -7.75 4.30 34.56
CA PHE A 33 -8.43 5.56 34.26
C PHE A 33 -7.82 6.80 34.95
N ARG A 34 -6.95 6.59 35.95
CA ARG A 34 -6.18 7.68 36.54
C ARG A 34 -4.98 8.08 35.71
N ARG A 35 -4.50 7.18 34.83
CA ARG A 35 -3.31 7.40 33.97
C ARG A 35 -3.68 7.75 32.53
N THR A 36 -4.84 7.33 32.06
CA THR A 36 -5.30 7.52 30.67
C THR A 36 -6.51 8.46 30.68
N SER A 37 -6.44 9.54 29.93
CA SER A 37 -7.53 10.51 29.86
C SER A 37 -8.69 9.99 28.98
N ALA A 38 -9.90 10.48 29.24
CA ALA A 38 -11.04 10.22 28.37
C ALA A 38 -10.79 10.74 26.93
N GLY A 39 -10.02 11.83 26.80
CA GLY A 39 -9.62 12.38 25.52
C GLY A 39 -8.72 11.47 24.67
N GLU A 40 -8.01 10.51 25.29
CA GLU A 40 -7.24 9.49 24.56
C GLU A 40 -8.09 8.26 24.22
N THR A 41 -8.96 7.84 25.16
CA THR A 41 -9.75 6.60 24.99
C THR A 41 -10.88 6.75 23.97
N ILE A 42 -11.53 7.92 23.93
CA ILE A 42 -12.65 8.18 23.02
C ILE A 42 -12.21 8.12 21.54
N PRO A 43 -11.15 8.83 21.09
CA PRO A 43 -10.66 8.73 19.72
C PRO A 43 -10.24 7.31 19.32
N MET A 44 -9.64 6.55 20.23
CA MET A 44 -9.27 5.15 19.97
C MET A 44 -10.46 4.30 19.53
N ILE A 45 -11.63 4.49 20.14
CA ILE A 45 -12.84 3.70 19.84
C ILE A 45 -13.62 4.30 18.67
N THR A 46 -13.59 5.61 18.46
CA THR A 46 -14.42 6.28 17.47
C THR A 46 -13.73 6.46 16.14
N SER A 47 -12.58 7.13 16.10
CA SER A 47 -11.92 7.55 14.86
C SER A 47 -10.71 6.72 14.46
N GLU A 48 -9.92 6.21 15.42
CA GLU A 48 -8.71 5.45 15.08
C GLU A 48 -9.00 4.06 14.54
N VAL A 49 -10.13 3.45 14.89
CA VAL A 49 -10.56 2.15 14.36
C VAL A 49 -11.28 2.25 13.02
N GLU A 50 -11.70 3.41 12.59
CA GLU A 50 -12.47 3.60 11.36
C GLU A 50 -11.74 3.11 10.10
N PRO A 51 -10.44 3.40 9.91
CA PRO A 51 -9.69 2.86 8.78
C PRO A 51 -9.61 1.32 8.74
N LEU A 52 -9.74 0.66 9.90
CA LEU A 52 -9.67 -0.80 9.98
C LEU A 52 -10.88 -1.48 9.31
N GLY A 53 -12.06 -0.88 9.38
CA GLY A 53 -13.26 -1.40 8.73
C GLY A 53 -13.10 -1.47 7.21
N GLY A 54 -12.61 -0.39 6.61
CA GLY A 54 -12.29 -0.33 5.19
C GLY A 54 -11.20 -1.32 4.81
N TYR A 55 -10.10 -1.34 5.56
CA TYR A 55 -8.98 -2.24 5.31
C TYR A 55 -9.38 -3.73 5.33
N VAL A 56 -10.15 -4.17 6.32
CA VAL A 56 -10.59 -5.57 6.42
C VAL A 56 -11.52 -5.96 5.26
N ALA A 57 -12.45 -5.05 4.91
CA ALA A 57 -13.33 -5.28 3.75
C ALA A 57 -12.52 -5.38 2.44
N GLU A 58 -11.49 -4.56 2.27
CA GLU A 58 -10.58 -4.61 1.12
C GLU A 58 -9.70 -5.84 1.12
N ALA A 59 -9.15 -6.24 2.25
CA ALA A 59 -8.28 -7.40 2.37
C ALA A 59 -8.98 -8.73 2.00
N ILE A 60 -10.30 -8.79 2.09
CA ILE A 60 -11.09 -9.97 1.69
C ILE A 60 -11.64 -9.82 0.27
N ALA A 61 -12.27 -8.67 -0.03
CA ALA A 61 -12.97 -8.48 -1.29
C ALA A 61 -12.02 -8.32 -2.49
N THR A 62 -10.88 -7.63 -2.30
CA THR A 62 -9.92 -7.38 -3.38
C THR A 62 -9.27 -8.68 -3.89
N PRO A 63 -8.70 -9.56 -3.04
CA PRO A 63 -8.16 -10.83 -3.53
C PRO A 63 -9.22 -11.73 -4.17
N ALA A 64 -10.42 -11.79 -3.62
CA ALA A 64 -11.49 -12.61 -4.19
C ALA A 64 -11.91 -12.13 -5.59
N TYR A 65 -12.15 -10.83 -5.75
CA TYR A 65 -12.56 -10.25 -7.02
C TYR A 65 -11.43 -10.24 -8.04
N GLN A 66 -10.27 -9.68 -7.67
CA GLN A 66 -9.14 -9.56 -8.57
C GLN A 66 -8.50 -10.92 -8.89
N GLY A 67 -8.46 -11.83 -7.91
CA GLY A 67 -8.00 -13.21 -8.12
C GLY A 67 -8.93 -13.97 -9.09
N GLY A 68 -10.24 -13.86 -8.92
CA GLY A 68 -11.21 -14.43 -9.84
C GLY A 68 -11.08 -13.89 -11.26
N THR A 69 -10.98 -12.57 -11.41
CA THR A 69 -10.77 -11.91 -12.70
C THR A 69 -9.47 -12.39 -13.36
N LEU A 70 -8.38 -12.44 -12.60
CA LEU A 70 -7.07 -12.89 -13.09
C LEU A 70 -7.11 -14.33 -13.57
N LEU A 71 -7.73 -15.23 -12.78
CA LEU A 71 -7.89 -16.64 -13.17
C LEU A 71 -8.72 -16.80 -14.45
N THR A 72 -9.81 -16.04 -14.59
CA THR A 72 -10.66 -16.09 -15.79
C THR A 72 -9.89 -15.64 -17.03
N ILE A 73 -9.13 -14.54 -16.95
CA ILE A 73 -8.34 -14.06 -18.08
C ILE A 73 -7.20 -15.02 -18.42
N LEU A 74 -6.50 -15.57 -17.41
CA LEU A 74 -5.48 -16.57 -17.64
C LEU A 74 -6.05 -17.84 -18.29
N ALA A 75 -7.19 -18.34 -17.82
CA ALA A 75 -7.85 -19.48 -18.43
C ALA A 75 -8.18 -19.21 -19.91
N PHE A 76 -8.70 -18.02 -20.22
CA PHE A 76 -8.95 -17.61 -21.61
C PHE A 76 -7.68 -17.63 -22.46
N LEU A 77 -6.56 -17.08 -21.95
CA LEU A 77 -5.29 -17.05 -22.67
C LEU A 77 -4.74 -18.45 -22.93
N PHE A 78 -4.83 -19.37 -21.97
CA PHE A 78 -4.38 -20.75 -22.15
C PHE A 78 -5.26 -21.57 -23.10
N ILE A 79 -6.57 -21.27 -23.16
CA ILE A 79 -7.49 -21.90 -24.10
C ILE A 79 -7.21 -21.44 -25.55
N GLN A 80 -6.88 -20.17 -25.73
CA GLN A 80 -6.57 -19.62 -27.05
C GLN A 80 -5.24 -20.15 -27.60
N ASP A 81 -4.20 -20.11 -26.80
CA ASP A 81 -2.87 -20.63 -27.15
C ASP A 81 -2.03 -20.87 -25.89
N PRO A 82 -1.60 -22.12 -25.60
CA PRO A 82 -0.82 -22.45 -24.42
C PRO A 82 0.53 -21.69 -24.35
N LEU A 83 1.16 -21.42 -25.48
CA LEU A 83 2.45 -20.71 -25.53
C LEU A 83 2.26 -19.25 -25.17
N MET A 84 1.17 -18.62 -25.60
CA MET A 84 0.79 -17.27 -25.21
C MET A 84 0.42 -17.20 -23.73
N GLY A 85 -0.30 -18.20 -23.20
CA GLY A 85 -0.57 -18.32 -21.77
C GLY A 85 0.71 -18.39 -20.92
N LEU A 86 1.67 -19.21 -21.33
CA LEU A 86 2.99 -19.30 -20.68
C LEU A 86 3.77 -17.97 -20.77
N ALA A 87 3.75 -17.32 -21.90
CA ALA A 87 4.39 -16.00 -22.06
C ALA A 87 3.79 -14.96 -21.12
N ALA A 88 2.43 -14.96 -20.96
CA ALA A 88 1.75 -14.09 -20.03
C ALA A 88 2.18 -14.30 -18.56
N VAL A 89 2.34 -15.54 -18.13
CA VAL A 89 2.66 -15.90 -16.75
C VAL A 89 4.15 -15.73 -16.46
N SER A 90 5.03 -15.84 -17.47
CA SER A 90 6.50 -15.88 -17.29
C SER A 90 7.09 -14.67 -16.55
N LEU A 91 6.47 -13.50 -16.68
CA LEU A 91 6.94 -12.25 -16.04
C LEU A 91 6.47 -12.10 -14.58
N TYR A 92 5.41 -12.79 -14.16
CA TYR A 92 4.85 -12.63 -12.81
C TYR A 92 5.76 -13.15 -11.69
N PRO A 93 6.46 -14.30 -11.81
CA PRO A 93 7.38 -14.76 -10.77
C PRO A 93 8.45 -13.73 -10.41
N ILE A 94 8.95 -13.00 -11.43
CA ILE A 94 9.94 -11.93 -11.23
C ILE A 94 9.34 -10.81 -10.40
N GLN A 95 8.11 -10.39 -10.71
CA GLN A 95 7.41 -9.35 -9.97
C GLN A 95 7.08 -9.77 -8.53
N ILE A 96 6.57 -11.00 -8.32
CA ILE A 96 6.24 -11.55 -6.99
C ILE A 96 7.47 -11.56 -6.08
N TYR A 97 8.65 -11.86 -6.60
CA TYR A 97 9.87 -11.90 -5.79
C TYR A 97 10.49 -10.52 -5.57
N LEU A 98 10.59 -9.73 -6.64
CA LEU A 98 11.37 -8.49 -6.65
C LEU A 98 10.63 -7.32 -5.98
N ILE A 99 9.34 -7.16 -6.28
CA ILE A 99 8.55 -6.02 -5.78
C ILE A 99 8.40 -6.04 -4.26
N PRO A 100 7.99 -7.13 -3.60
CA PRO A 100 7.89 -7.16 -2.14
C PRO A 100 9.22 -6.98 -1.43
N LYS A 101 10.32 -7.47 -2.01
CA LYS A 101 11.68 -7.29 -1.45
C LYS A 101 12.08 -5.81 -1.44
N LEU A 102 11.80 -5.09 -2.52
CA LEU A 102 12.04 -3.64 -2.60
C LEU A 102 11.08 -2.86 -1.70
N GLN A 103 9.81 -3.25 -1.65
CA GLN A 103 8.80 -2.61 -0.81
C GLN A 103 9.12 -2.73 0.69
N ARG A 104 9.66 -3.86 1.15
CA ARG A 104 10.11 -4.02 2.54
C ARG A 104 11.14 -2.96 2.95
N LYS A 105 12.08 -2.59 2.06
CA LYS A 105 13.04 -1.52 2.32
C LYS A 105 12.35 -0.15 2.47
N VAL A 106 11.37 0.14 1.62
CA VAL A 106 10.56 1.37 1.71
C VAL A 106 9.77 1.40 3.03
N ASN A 107 9.16 0.28 3.42
CA ASN A 107 8.40 0.18 4.67
C ASN A 107 9.29 0.40 5.90
N ASN A 108 10.52 -0.12 5.90
CA ASN A 108 11.47 0.09 6.99
C ASN A 108 11.90 1.56 7.10
N LEU A 109 12.16 2.23 5.96
CA LEU A 109 12.41 3.67 5.94
C LEU A 109 11.18 4.47 6.41
N GLY A 110 9.96 4.00 6.07
CA GLY A 110 8.72 4.57 6.57
C GLY A 110 8.64 4.54 8.11
N LYS A 111 8.99 3.41 8.74
CA LYS A 111 9.08 3.30 10.21
C LYS A 111 10.12 4.26 10.79
N THR A 112 11.29 4.38 10.14
CA THR A 112 12.33 5.33 10.57
C THR A 112 11.85 6.78 10.47
N ARG A 113 11.16 7.14 9.39
CA ARG A 113 10.54 8.46 9.23
C ARG A 113 9.56 8.78 10.36
N VAL A 114 8.67 7.84 10.71
CA VAL A 114 7.71 8.01 11.81
C VAL A 114 8.43 8.23 13.14
N ARG A 115 9.50 7.46 13.41
CA ARG A 115 10.30 7.61 14.63
C ARG A 115 10.98 8.98 14.71
N LEU A 116 11.56 9.46 13.60
CA LEU A 116 12.17 10.79 13.56
C LEU A 116 11.12 11.88 13.74
N MET A 117 9.94 11.74 13.12
CA MET A 117 8.88 12.73 13.26
C MET A 117 8.34 12.81 14.70
N ARG A 118 8.25 11.68 15.43
CA ARG A 118 7.94 11.71 16.86
C ARG A 118 8.94 12.52 17.65
N LYS A 119 10.24 12.33 17.41
CA LYS A 119 11.29 13.13 18.06
C LYS A 119 11.19 14.65 17.77
N VAL A 120 10.74 15.00 16.56
CA VAL A 120 10.44 16.39 16.20
C VAL A 120 9.23 16.90 17.01
N SER A 121 8.16 16.11 17.08
CA SER A 121 6.96 16.47 17.84
C SER A 121 7.24 16.63 19.33
N ASP A 122 8.04 15.72 19.92
CA ASP A 122 8.45 15.78 21.32
C ASP A 122 9.22 17.09 21.57
N ARG A 123 10.17 17.45 20.67
CA ARG A 123 10.94 18.69 20.79
C ARG A 123 10.07 19.93 20.66
N ILE A 124 9.11 19.94 19.75
CA ILE A 124 8.14 21.06 19.66
C ILE A 124 7.37 21.21 20.98
N GLY A 125 6.94 20.09 21.57
CA GLY A 125 6.26 20.08 22.86
C GLY A 125 7.12 20.66 23.98
N GLU A 126 8.40 20.27 24.08
CA GLU A 126 9.38 20.81 25.02
C GLU A 126 9.59 22.31 24.81
N THR A 127 9.80 22.75 23.55
CA THR A 127 10.01 24.16 23.19
C THR A 127 8.80 25.03 23.56
N ILE A 128 7.57 24.54 23.30
CA ILE A 128 6.34 25.26 23.67
C ILE A 128 6.18 25.30 25.20
N GLY A 129 6.47 24.19 25.89
CA GLY A 129 6.40 24.10 27.35
C GLY A 129 7.41 25.03 28.06
N GLY A 130 8.61 25.19 27.46
CA GLY A 130 9.68 26.08 27.97
C GLY A 130 9.76 27.44 27.30
N ILE A 131 8.68 27.95 26.70
CA ILE A 131 8.73 29.18 25.89
C ILE A 131 9.14 30.43 26.70
N GLN A 132 8.87 30.47 28.02
CA GLN A 132 9.27 31.56 28.87
C GLN A 132 10.78 31.61 29.06
N GLU A 133 11.40 30.44 29.29
CA GLU A 133 12.85 30.30 29.43
C GLU A 133 13.59 30.68 28.15
N ILE A 134 13.03 30.21 27.00
CA ILE A 134 13.60 30.51 25.68
C ILE A 134 13.58 32.01 25.41
N ARG A 135 12.49 32.71 25.76
CA ARG A 135 12.35 34.14 25.56
C ARG A 135 13.19 34.94 26.55
N SER A 136 13.28 34.52 27.82
CA SER A 136 14.07 35.20 28.82
C SER A 136 15.59 35.12 28.59
N ASN A 137 16.04 33.99 27.96
CA ASN A 137 17.44 33.75 27.66
C ASN A 137 17.84 34.05 26.19
N ASP A 138 16.91 34.54 25.38
CA ASP A 138 17.09 34.84 23.95
C ASP A 138 17.70 33.70 23.14
N THR A 139 17.28 32.45 23.44
CA THR A 139 17.78 31.22 22.80
C THR A 139 16.96 30.76 21.59
N ALA A 140 16.07 31.60 21.07
CA ALA A 140 15.18 31.26 19.95
C ALA A 140 15.94 30.79 18.68
N ALA A 141 17.11 31.42 18.38
CA ALA A 141 17.93 31.05 17.25
C ALA A 141 18.52 29.63 17.38
N TYR A 142 18.92 29.24 18.59
CA TYR A 142 19.37 27.87 18.88
C TYR A 142 18.27 26.84 18.69
N GLU A 143 17.07 27.11 19.24
CA GLU A 143 15.90 26.21 19.08
C GLU A 143 15.50 26.02 17.60
N LEU A 144 15.57 27.12 16.83
CA LEU A 144 15.27 27.04 15.38
C LEU A 144 16.34 26.23 14.64
N ALA A 145 17.61 26.36 15.00
CA ALA A 145 18.70 25.58 14.41
C ALA A 145 18.55 24.07 14.72
N ASP A 146 18.25 23.69 15.99
CA ASP A 146 17.99 22.30 16.39
C ASP A 146 16.78 21.72 15.66
N PHE A 147 15.68 22.48 15.57
CA PHE A 147 14.49 22.08 14.83
C PHE A 147 14.80 21.83 13.34
N SER A 148 15.54 22.75 12.71
CA SER A 148 15.94 22.64 11.31
C SER A 148 16.79 21.39 11.05
N ASP A 149 17.74 21.08 11.94
CA ASP A 149 18.58 19.88 11.80
C ASP A 149 17.77 18.60 11.93
N ARG A 150 16.84 18.52 12.90
CA ARG A 150 15.93 17.40 13.06
C ARG A 150 15.01 17.21 11.84
N MET A 151 14.48 18.31 11.29
CA MET A 151 13.67 18.29 10.07
C MET A 151 14.49 17.86 8.85
N ASN A 152 15.76 18.25 8.77
CA ASN A 152 16.67 17.79 7.72
C ASN A 152 16.90 16.27 7.80
N GLY A 153 16.97 15.70 9.00
CA GLY A 153 16.98 14.24 9.20
C GLY A 153 15.72 13.56 8.64
N VAL A 154 14.54 14.11 8.89
CA VAL A 154 13.26 13.62 8.32
C VAL A 154 13.27 13.75 6.80
N PHE A 155 13.75 14.89 6.27
CA PHE A 155 13.84 15.14 4.83
C PHE A 155 14.72 14.11 4.11
N LYS A 156 15.93 13.83 4.63
CA LYS A 156 16.84 12.82 4.05
C LYS A 156 16.19 11.45 3.92
N VAL A 157 15.52 10.99 4.98
CA VAL A 157 14.81 9.68 4.94
C VAL A 157 13.65 9.73 3.97
N ARG A 158 12.90 10.83 3.90
CA ARG A 158 11.77 10.99 2.96
C ARG A 158 12.25 11.02 1.50
N TYR A 159 13.37 11.68 1.23
CA TYR A 159 14.00 11.69 -0.09
C TYR A 159 14.40 10.26 -0.53
N GLU A 160 15.03 9.49 0.36
CA GLU A 160 15.37 8.09 0.08
C GLU A 160 14.13 7.21 -0.17
N ILE A 161 13.04 7.44 0.57
CA ILE A 161 11.76 6.79 0.32
C ILE A 161 11.26 7.11 -1.09
N TYR A 162 11.30 8.36 -1.52
CA TYR A 162 10.84 8.76 -2.85
C TYR A 162 11.65 8.12 -3.97
N ILE A 163 12.98 8.14 -3.89
CA ILE A 163 13.84 7.49 -4.89
C ILE A 163 13.45 6.00 -5.02
N ARG A 164 13.34 5.29 -3.90
CA ARG A 164 13.00 3.87 -3.91
C ARG A 164 11.59 3.60 -4.44
N LYS A 165 10.60 4.41 -4.04
CA LYS A 165 9.23 4.30 -4.56
C LYS A 165 9.16 4.53 -6.06
N PHE A 166 9.82 5.57 -6.57
CA PHE A 166 9.83 5.84 -8.00
C PHE A 166 10.60 4.78 -8.78
N PHE A 167 11.67 4.22 -8.21
CA PHE A 167 12.36 3.08 -8.80
C PHE A 167 11.46 1.83 -8.90
N ILE A 168 10.73 1.51 -7.84
CA ILE A 168 9.75 0.42 -7.86
C ILE A 168 8.67 0.67 -8.92
N LYS A 169 8.15 1.89 -8.99
CA LYS A 169 7.15 2.29 -10.00
C LYS A 169 7.70 2.15 -11.43
N PHE A 170 8.92 2.62 -11.66
CA PHE A 170 9.60 2.47 -12.94
C PHE A 170 9.75 0.98 -13.31
N LEU A 171 10.26 0.18 -12.38
CA LEU A 171 10.50 -1.24 -12.60
C LEU A 171 9.19 -1.99 -12.91
N ASN A 172 8.14 -1.70 -12.15
CA ASN A 172 6.82 -2.29 -12.36
C ASN A 172 6.25 -1.92 -13.74
N ASN A 173 6.33 -0.65 -14.12
CA ASN A 173 5.90 -0.19 -15.44
C ASN A 173 6.76 -0.81 -16.56
N PHE A 174 8.06 -0.89 -16.37
CA PHE A 174 8.98 -1.49 -17.35
C PHE A 174 8.64 -2.96 -17.59
N ILE A 175 8.51 -3.76 -16.52
CA ILE A 175 8.17 -5.18 -16.65
C ILE A 175 6.78 -5.35 -17.30
N SER A 176 5.81 -4.51 -16.97
CA SER A 176 4.48 -4.58 -17.57
C SER A 176 4.47 -4.26 -19.07
N GLN A 177 5.41 -3.46 -19.55
CA GLN A 177 5.55 -3.16 -20.98
C GLN A 177 6.33 -4.25 -21.74
N LEU A 178 7.13 -5.07 -21.05
CA LEU A 178 7.78 -6.23 -21.67
C LEU A 178 6.78 -7.28 -22.15
N GLY A 179 5.64 -7.42 -21.46
CA GLY A 179 4.60 -8.35 -21.87
C GLY A 179 4.09 -8.11 -23.29
N PRO A 180 3.49 -6.96 -23.60
CA PRO A 180 3.09 -6.63 -24.97
C PRO A 180 4.22 -6.79 -26.00
N PHE A 181 5.45 -6.45 -25.66
CA PHE A 181 6.60 -6.65 -26.53
C PHE A 181 6.79 -8.12 -26.89
N PHE A 182 6.80 -9.04 -25.92
CA PHE A 182 6.91 -10.46 -26.17
C PHE A 182 5.72 -11.01 -26.95
N PHE A 183 4.51 -10.54 -26.67
CA PHE A 183 3.31 -10.93 -27.41
C PHE A 183 3.38 -10.51 -28.88
N PHE A 184 3.87 -9.32 -29.19
CA PHE A 184 4.07 -8.90 -30.57
C PHE A 184 5.20 -9.67 -31.26
N ALA A 185 6.30 -9.94 -30.56
CA ALA A 185 7.43 -10.68 -31.12
C ALA A 185 7.08 -12.15 -31.38
N ILE A 186 6.57 -12.86 -30.38
CA ILE A 186 6.23 -14.29 -30.48
C ILE A 186 4.96 -14.48 -31.32
N GLY A 187 3.91 -13.72 -31.00
CA GLY A 187 2.63 -13.81 -31.71
C GLY A 187 2.72 -13.39 -33.16
N GLY A 188 3.48 -12.33 -33.45
CA GLY A 188 3.75 -11.91 -34.83
C GLY A 188 4.50 -13.00 -35.61
N TRP A 189 5.47 -13.65 -34.99
CA TRP A 189 6.19 -14.76 -35.61
C TRP A 189 5.27 -15.96 -35.88
N LEU A 190 4.38 -16.30 -34.96
CA LEU A 190 3.36 -17.36 -35.15
C LEU A 190 2.37 -17.01 -36.26
N VAL A 191 1.97 -15.75 -36.37
CA VAL A 191 1.12 -15.27 -37.47
C VAL A 191 1.81 -15.42 -38.82
N ILE A 192 3.08 -15.07 -38.92
CA ILE A 192 3.87 -15.23 -40.16
C ILE A 192 3.98 -16.71 -40.55
N ARG A 193 4.05 -17.62 -39.57
CA ARG A 193 4.06 -19.07 -39.80
C ARG A 193 2.67 -19.65 -40.17
N GLY A 194 1.63 -18.88 -40.02
CA GLY A 194 0.25 -19.34 -40.24
C GLY A 194 -0.31 -20.17 -39.10
N GLU A 195 0.38 -20.26 -37.96
CA GLU A 195 -0.03 -21.01 -36.77
C GLU A 195 -1.03 -20.22 -35.90
N LEU A 196 -1.07 -18.89 -36.05
CA LEU A 196 -1.97 -17.99 -35.30
C LEU A 196 -2.64 -17.02 -36.28
N SER A 197 -3.95 -16.73 -36.08
CA SER A 197 -4.62 -15.68 -36.85
C SER A 197 -4.31 -14.29 -36.28
N VAL A 198 -4.33 -13.25 -37.14
CA VAL A 198 -4.19 -11.85 -36.70
C VAL A 198 -5.26 -11.47 -35.68
N GLY A 199 -6.50 -11.96 -35.87
CA GLY A 199 -7.60 -11.73 -34.92
C GLY A 199 -7.34 -12.34 -33.54
N ALA A 200 -6.79 -13.56 -33.50
CA ALA A 200 -6.40 -14.20 -32.25
C ALA A 200 -5.27 -13.43 -31.53
N LEU A 201 -4.26 -12.93 -32.26
CA LEU A 201 -3.20 -12.10 -31.69
C LEU A 201 -3.77 -10.82 -31.06
N VAL A 202 -4.68 -10.13 -31.73
CA VAL A 202 -5.33 -8.91 -31.19
C VAL A 202 -6.16 -9.25 -29.95
N ALA A 203 -6.90 -10.34 -29.96
CA ALA A 203 -7.69 -10.80 -28.80
C ALA A 203 -6.81 -11.11 -27.59
N VAL A 204 -5.70 -11.81 -27.79
CA VAL A 204 -4.72 -12.14 -26.73
C VAL A 204 -4.06 -10.87 -26.18
N LEU A 205 -3.65 -9.93 -27.03
CA LEU A 205 -3.08 -8.65 -26.60
C LEU A 205 -4.08 -7.82 -25.77
N SER A 206 -5.34 -7.82 -26.17
CA SER A 206 -6.41 -7.14 -25.43
C SER A 206 -6.62 -7.78 -24.06
N ALA A 207 -6.73 -9.12 -24.02
CA ALA A 207 -6.84 -9.87 -22.77
C ALA A 207 -5.63 -9.67 -21.85
N TYR A 208 -4.41 -9.62 -22.39
CA TYR A 208 -3.20 -9.35 -21.60
C TYR A 208 -3.21 -7.97 -20.96
N LYS A 209 -3.69 -6.94 -21.66
CA LYS A 209 -3.83 -5.60 -21.09
C LYS A 209 -4.79 -5.58 -19.88
N GLU A 210 -5.85 -6.38 -19.93
CA GLU A 210 -6.79 -6.52 -18.82
C GLU A 210 -6.19 -7.23 -17.59
N LEU A 211 -5.12 -8.02 -17.75
CA LEU A 211 -4.42 -8.67 -16.64
C LEU A 211 -3.69 -7.69 -15.73
N TYR A 212 -3.26 -6.55 -16.25
CA TYR A 212 -2.42 -5.62 -15.51
C TYR A 212 -3.12 -5.00 -14.31
N ALA A 213 -4.38 -4.62 -14.45
CA ALA A 213 -5.14 -3.98 -13.38
C ALA A 213 -5.38 -4.92 -12.17
N PRO A 214 -5.93 -6.14 -12.34
CA PRO A 214 -6.07 -7.11 -11.26
C PRO A 214 -4.74 -7.47 -10.59
N TRP A 215 -3.70 -7.65 -11.40
CA TRP A 215 -2.36 -7.97 -10.90
C TRP A 215 -1.77 -6.89 -10.01
N LYS A 216 -1.86 -5.64 -10.44
CA LYS A 216 -1.39 -4.48 -9.68
C LYS A 216 -2.10 -4.33 -8.34
N GLU A 217 -3.42 -4.55 -8.33
CA GLU A 217 -4.23 -4.50 -7.09
C GLU A 217 -3.87 -5.60 -6.10
N LEU A 218 -3.51 -6.80 -6.59
CA LEU A 218 -3.08 -7.91 -5.73
C LEU A 218 -1.68 -7.71 -5.12
N LEU A 219 -0.83 -6.89 -5.75
CA LEU A 219 0.53 -6.59 -5.29
C LEU A 219 0.61 -5.31 -4.42
N ALA A 220 -0.45 -4.49 -4.37
CA ALA A 220 -0.50 -3.24 -3.63
C ALA A 220 -0.73 -3.45 -2.13
#